data_9c93e23a0d059908f795248bb201eb88
#
_entry.id   9c93e23a0d059908f795248bb201eb88
#
_cell.length_a   1.000
_cell.length_b   1.000
_cell.length_c   1.000
_cell.angle_alpha   90.00
_cell.angle_beta   90.00
_cell.angle_gamma   90.00
#
_symmetry.space_group_name_H-M   'P 1'
#
loop_
_entity.id
_entity.type
_entity.pdbx_description
1 polymer ?
#
loop_
_entity_poly.entity_id
_entity_poly.type
_entity_poly.pdbx_seq_one_letter_code
_entity_poly.pdbx_strand_id
1 'polypeptide(L)'
;MKRVDIVNAIYSACDEDARLTKSRNGQLESITTMRYIHALLPERAKVLEVGAGTGRYSVALAREGYDVSAVELVERNLEKLRENAKGLENLSATQGDATNLGAFPDDAFDAVLALGPMYHLYAPGDWNRALDEAIRVTKPGGLIFTAFLSVYAILYTNYLSGNFREGLAENFDGDFRVRHFEEQGFTGFDISEFEALFDGKPVREIALAGTDSVLVLAKQMNGFSLPDEEFEAFVRYHLHTCEIRELLGSHSHLLHICRKQDGRTNR
;
A
#
# COMPACT_ATOMS: atom_id res chain seq x y z
N MET A 1 -20.62 5.02 -11.92
CA MET A 1 -20.69 4.28 -10.61
C MET A 1 -19.83 5.05 -9.64
N LYS A 2 -20.22 5.20 -8.37
CA LYS A 2 -19.35 5.91 -7.42
C LYS A 2 -18.11 5.05 -7.11
N ARG A 3 -16.98 5.66 -6.82
CA ARG A 3 -15.73 4.96 -6.44
C ARG A 3 -15.95 3.87 -5.38
N VAL A 4 -16.72 4.19 -4.35
CA VAL A 4 -17.05 3.25 -3.27
C VAL A 4 -17.75 1.99 -3.79
N ASP A 5 -18.62 2.11 -4.80
CA ASP A 5 -19.33 0.96 -5.38
C ASP A 5 -18.37 0.06 -6.17
N ILE A 6 -17.39 0.67 -6.87
CA ILE A 6 -16.36 -0.08 -7.63
C ILE A 6 -15.49 -0.86 -6.65
N VAL A 7 -14.98 -0.21 -5.60
CA VAL A 7 -14.14 -0.83 -4.58
C VAL A 7 -14.89 -1.96 -3.85
N ASN A 8 -16.17 -1.73 -3.49
CA ASN A 8 -17.01 -2.77 -2.89
C ASN A 8 -17.21 -3.98 -3.81
N ALA A 9 -17.41 -3.77 -5.11
CA ALA A 9 -17.57 -4.86 -6.07
C ALA A 9 -16.30 -5.71 -6.18
N ILE A 10 -15.12 -5.08 -6.24
CA ILE A 10 -13.82 -5.75 -6.31
C ILE A 10 -13.62 -6.65 -5.07
N TYR A 11 -13.72 -6.08 -3.88
CA TYR A 11 -13.43 -6.81 -2.65
C TYR A 11 -14.53 -7.81 -2.25
N SER A 12 -15.74 -7.67 -2.79
CA SER A 12 -16.77 -8.70 -2.67
C SER A 12 -16.45 -9.98 -3.44
N ALA A 13 -15.64 -9.88 -4.51
CA ALA A 13 -15.24 -11.00 -5.35
C ALA A 13 -13.87 -11.61 -4.94
N CYS A 14 -13.11 -10.96 -4.06
CA CYS A 14 -11.76 -11.37 -3.68
C CYS A 14 -11.71 -11.98 -2.27
N ASP A 15 -10.76 -12.93 -2.07
CA ASP A 15 -10.38 -13.42 -0.73
C ASP A 15 -9.20 -12.59 -0.22
N GLU A 16 -9.49 -11.40 0.30
CA GLU A 16 -8.49 -10.47 0.79
C GLU A 16 -7.75 -11.02 2.02
N ASP A 17 -8.41 -11.83 2.86
CA ASP A 17 -7.80 -12.39 4.07
C ASP A 17 -6.59 -13.28 3.78
N ALA A 18 -6.58 -13.93 2.64
CA ALA A 18 -5.50 -14.82 2.23
C ALA A 18 -4.48 -14.20 1.26
N ARG A 19 -4.68 -12.96 0.80
CA ARG A 19 -3.86 -12.31 -0.24
C ARG A 19 -2.36 -12.35 0.07
N LEU A 20 -1.99 -12.00 1.30
CA LEU A 20 -0.58 -11.92 1.72
C LEU A 20 0.02 -13.26 2.17
N THR A 21 -0.73 -14.37 2.12
CA THR A 21 -0.25 -15.67 2.62
C THR A 21 -0.26 -16.78 1.57
N LYS A 22 -1.16 -16.74 0.59
CA LYS A 22 -1.36 -17.82 -0.39
C LYS A 22 -0.23 -17.92 -1.43
N SER A 23 0.47 -16.82 -1.73
CA SER A 23 1.45 -16.79 -2.80
C SER A 23 2.79 -16.24 -2.32
N ARG A 24 3.89 -16.66 -2.95
CA ARG A 24 5.24 -16.20 -2.62
C ARG A 24 5.40 -14.69 -2.78
N ASN A 25 4.78 -14.08 -3.80
CA ASN A 25 4.81 -12.62 -3.95
C ASN A 25 4.08 -11.91 -2.81
N GLY A 26 2.90 -12.41 -2.38
CA GLY A 26 2.18 -11.84 -1.24
C GLY A 26 2.95 -12.01 0.09
N GLN A 27 3.55 -13.18 0.30
CA GLN A 27 4.43 -13.41 1.47
C GLN A 27 5.61 -12.44 1.47
N LEU A 28 6.26 -12.25 0.32
CA LEU A 28 7.38 -11.32 0.17
C LEU A 28 6.97 -9.87 0.44
N GLU A 29 5.81 -9.44 -0.08
CA GLU A 29 5.22 -8.13 0.19
C GLU A 29 5.04 -7.90 1.70
N SER A 30 4.45 -8.88 2.39
CA SER A 30 4.24 -8.82 3.84
C SER A 30 5.57 -8.76 4.61
N ILE A 31 6.53 -9.62 4.28
CA ILE A 31 7.86 -9.67 4.90
C ILE A 31 8.58 -8.33 4.73
N THR A 32 8.57 -7.80 3.51
CA THR A 32 9.27 -6.54 3.20
C THR A 32 8.64 -5.36 3.94
N THR A 33 7.31 -5.24 3.89
CA THR A 33 6.58 -4.16 4.59
C THR A 33 6.81 -4.22 6.10
N MET A 34 6.66 -5.39 6.72
CA MET A 34 6.89 -5.57 8.16
C MET A 34 8.34 -5.28 8.56
N ARG A 35 9.32 -5.64 7.74
CA ARG A 35 10.73 -5.28 7.98
C ARG A 35 10.91 -3.77 8.12
N TYR A 36 10.33 -2.97 7.21
CA TYR A 36 10.42 -1.51 7.30
C TYR A 36 9.69 -0.96 8.53
N ILE A 37 8.51 -1.49 8.84
CA ILE A 37 7.76 -1.11 10.03
C ILE A 37 8.63 -1.35 11.28
N HIS A 38 9.15 -2.57 11.47
CA HIS A 38 9.96 -2.92 12.63
C HIS A 38 11.30 -2.14 12.70
N ALA A 39 11.91 -1.83 11.56
CA ALA A 39 13.17 -1.08 11.53
C ALA A 39 13.00 0.41 11.88
N LEU A 40 11.82 0.98 11.64
CA LEU A 40 11.62 2.42 11.69
C LEU A 40 10.71 2.88 12.85
N LEU A 41 9.80 2.02 13.33
CA LEU A 41 8.90 2.36 14.41
C LEU A 41 9.48 1.98 15.77
N PRO A 42 9.32 2.85 16.79
CA PRO A 42 9.61 2.46 18.16
C PRO A 42 8.58 1.43 18.66
N GLU A 43 9.00 0.63 19.65
CA GLU A 43 8.08 -0.28 20.34
C GLU A 43 6.86 0.48 20.89
N ARG A 44 5.68 -0.14 20.81
CA ARG A 44 4.41 0.42 21.31
C ARG A 44 4.00 1.75 20.65
N ALA A 45 4.51 2.04 19.46
CA ALA A 45 4.06 3.20 18.70
C ALA A 45 2.54 3.16 18.48
N LYS A 46 1.94 4.35 18.39
CA LYS A 46 0.55 4.51 18.00
C LYS A 46 0.44 4.57 16.48
N VAL A 47 -0.21 3.58 15.90
CA VAL A 47 -0.26 3.35 14.45
C VAL A 47 -1.70 3.52 13.93
N LEU A 48 -1.86 4.24 12.84
CA LEU A 48 -3.10 4.26 12.06
C LEU A 48 -2.87 3.47 10.76
N GLU A 49 -3.65 2.42 10.53
CA GLU A 49 -3.73 1.75 9.23
C GLU A 49 -4.96 2.23 8.48
N VAL A 50 -4.78 2.76 7.27
CA VAL A 50 -5.85 3.27 6.40
C VAL A 50 -6.00 2.35 5.20
N GLY A 51 -7.22 1.86 4.97
CA GLY A 51 -7.49 0.79 4.02
C GLY A 51 -6.99 -0.56 4.54
N ALA A 52 -7.34 -0.87 5.80
CA ALA A 52 -6.78 -2.00 6.53
C ALA A 52 -7.20 -3.38 6.00
N GLY A 53 -8.17 -3.45 5.07
CA GLY A 53 -8.69 -4.70 4.56
C GLY A 53 -9.22 -5.58 5.68
N THR A 54 -8.79 -6.84 5.72
CA THR A 54 -9.15 -7.79 6.79
C THR A 54 -8.24 -7.68 8.03
N GLY A 55 -7.33 -6.67 8.07
CA GLY A 55 -6.50 -6.34 9.22
C GLY A 55 -5.20 -7.13 9.34
N ARG A 56 -4.61 -7.58 8.24
CA ARG A 56 -3.38 -8.39 8.28
C ARG A 56 -2.24 -7.70 9.02
N TYR A 57 -1.97 -6.44 8.70
CA TYR A 57 -0.94 -5.66 9.40
C TYR A 57 -1.44 -5.17 10.76
N SER A 58 -2.66 -4.63 10.85
CA SER A 58 -3.26 -4.16 12.11
C SER A 58 -3.24 -5.22 13.20
N VAL A 59 -3.69 -6.46 12.90
CA VAL A 59 -3.73 -7.57 13.86
C VAL A 59 -2.32 -8.03 14.23
N ALA A 60 -1.39 -8.11 13.26
CA ALA A 60 -0.01 -8.47 13.54
C ALA A 60 0.65 -7.47 14.48
N LEU A 61 0.55 -6.19 14.18
CA LEU A 61 1.11 -5.10 14.99
C LEU A 61 0.48 -5.04 16.39
N ALA A 62 -0.84 -5.19 16.48
CA ALA A 62 -1.50 -5.21 17.79
C ALA A 62 -1.04 -6.40 18.67
N ARG A 63 -0.81 -7.57 18.08
CA ARG A 63 -0.24 -8.73 18.79
C ARG A 63 1.20 -8.51 19.26
N GLU A 64 1.94 -7.66 18.55
CA GLU A 64 3.30 -7.22 18.92
C GLU A 64 3.30 -6.09 19.96
N GLY A 65 2.13 -5.58 20.35
CA GLY A 65 1.97 -4.59 21.42
C GLY A 65 1.90 -3.14 20.94
N TYR A 66 1.75 -2.88 19.64
CA TYR A 66 1.45 -1.54 19.12
C TYR A 66 0.01 -1.14 19.48
N ASP A 67 -0.25 0.17 19.64
CA ASP A 67 -1.60 0.74 19.77
C ASP A 67 -2.13 1.05 18.37
N VAL A 68 -3.08 0.26 17.87
CA VAL A 68 -3.49 0.29 16.47
C VAL A 68 -4.91 0.82 16.32
N SER A 69 -5.05 1.82 15.45
CA SER A 69 -6.35 2.23 14.90
C SER A 69 -6.41 1.80 13.43
N ALA A 70 -7.48 1.13 13.03
CA ALA A 70 -7.67 0.67 11.65
C ALA A 70 -8.90 1.34 11.04
N VAL A 71 -8.75 1.84 9.82
CA VAL A 71 -9.83 2.42 9.01
C VAL A 71 -10.00 1.57 7.75
N GLU A 72 -11.22 1.11 7.49
CA GLU A 72 -11.56 0.31 6.30
C GLU A 72 -12.82 0.85 5.65
N LEU A 73 -12.79 0.96 4.31
CA LEU A 73 -13.91 1.49 3.52
C LEU A 73 -15.01 0.45 3.31
N VAL A 74 -14.60 -0.81 3.04
CA VAL A 74 -15.47 -1.92 2.66
C VAL A 74 -16.00 -2.62 3.89
N GLU A 75 -17.31 -2.55 4.14
CA GLU A 75 -17.93 -3.10 5.36
C GLU A 75 -17.63 -4.59 5.55
N ARG A 76 -17.68 -5.40 4.50
CA ARG A 76 -17.32 -6.83 4.57
C ARG A 76 -15.91 -7.08 5.09
N ASN A 77 -14.95 -6.28 4.65
CA ASN A 77 -13.56 -6.38 5.10
C ASN A 77 -13.46 -5.93 6.57
N LEU A 78 -14.15 -4.85 6.92
CA LEU A 78 -14.21 -4.33 8.29
C LEU A 78 -14.81 -5.36 9.26
N GLU A 79 -15.88 -6.04 8.89
CA GLU A 79 -16.45 -7.13 9.68
C GLU A 79 -15.42 -8.24 9.90
N LYS A 80 -14.71 -8.64 8.86
CA LYS A 80 -13.66 -9.64 8.94
C LYS A 80 -12.48 -9.18 9.79
N LEU A 81 -12.08 -7.92 9.68
CA LEU A 81 -11.05 -7.32 10.54
C LEU A 81 -11.48 -7.39 12.01
N ARG A 82 -12.71 -7.00 12.33
CA ARG A 82 -13.25 -7.09 13.71
C ARG A 82 -13.25 -8.52 14.25
N GLU A 83 -13.53 -9.52 13.38
CA GLU A 83 -13.41 -10.94 13.76
C GLU A 83 -11.96 -11.31 14.07
N ASN A 84 -11.02 -10.93 13.20
CA ASN A 84 -9.59 -11.22 13.34
C ASN A 84 -8.96 -10.49 14.54
N ALA A 85 -9.54 -9.36 14.94
CA ALA A 85 -9.11 -8.53 16.09
C ALA A 85 -9.68 -8.98 17.43
N LYS A 86 -10.54 -10.02 17.49
CA LYS A 86 -11.13 -10.46 18.76
C LYS A 86 -10.08 -10.75 19.82
N GLY A 87 -10.25 -10.14 21.00
CA GLY A 87 -9.33 -10.28 22.13
C GLY A 87 -8.12 -9.34 22.11
N LEU A 88 -8.00 -8.45 21.14
CA LEU A 88 -6.97 -7.42 21.08
C LEU A 88 -7.55 -6.08 21.54
N GLU A 89 -7.30 -5.70 22.81
CA GLU A 89 -7.82 -4.46 23.39
C GLU A 89 -7.11 -3.21 22.86
N ASN A 90 -5.91 -3.38 22.29
CA ASN A 90 -5.07 -2.36 21.69
C ASN A 90 -5.30 -2.20 20.18
N LEU A 91 -6.41 -2.73 19.63
CA LEU A 91 -6.81 -2.54 18.25
C LEU A 91 -8.25 -2.05 18.17
N SER A 92 -8.46 -0.90 17.55
CA SER A 92 -9.78 -0.36 17.21
C SER A 92 -9.98 -0.36 15.69
N ALA A 93 -11.21 -0.69 15.23
CA ALA A 93 -11.52 -0.75 13.79
C ALA A 93 -12.82 0.00 13.48
N THR A 94 -12.72 0.99 12.58
CA THR A 94 -13.83 1.87 12.18
C THR A 94 -13.98 1.93 10.67
N GLN A 95 -15.22 2.17 10.21
CA GLN A 95 -15.45 2.43 8.80
C GLN A 95 -15.03 3.87 8.46
N GLY A 96 -14.34 4.03 7.31
CA GLY A 96 -13.90 5.36 6.87
C GLY A 96 -13.22 5.34 5.52
N ASP A 97 -12.89 6.54 5.05
CA ASP A 97 -12.28 6.80 3.75
C ASP A 97 -10.94 7.52 3.92
N ALA A 98 -9.92 7.11 3.19
CA ALA A 98 -8.59 7.71 3.22
C ALA A 98 -8.60 9.22 2.93
N THR A 99 -9.56 9.69 2.14
CA THR A 99 -9.71 11.12 1.80
C THR A 99 -10.35 11.96 2.90
N ASN A 100 -10.78 11.33 4.01
CA ASN A 100 -11.39 12.00 5.15
C ASN A 100 -11.11 11.23 6.45
N LEU A 101 -10.06 11.61 7.13
CA LEU A 101 -9.70 11.10 8.45
C LEU A 101 -10.10 12.05 9.58
N GLY A 102 -11.13 12.87 9.36
CA GLY A 102 -11.61 13.90 10.31
C GLY A 102 -12.07 13.39 11.69
N ALA A 103 -12.25 12.07 11.83
CA ALA A 103 -12.50 11.44 13.13
C ALA A 103 -11.24 11.41 14.03
N PHE A 104 -10.05 11.65 13.46
CA PHE A 104 -8.77 11.64 14.17
C PHE A 104 -8.21 13.07 14.27
N PRO A 105 -7.68 13.46 15.45
CA PRO A 105 -7.06 14.77 15.61
C PRO A 105 -5.74 14.87 14.83
N ASP A 106 -5.28 16.10 14.65
CA ASP A 106 -3.94 16.37 14.12
C ASP A 106 -2.89 15.78 15.06
N ASP A 107 -1.75 15.36 14.48
CA ASP A 107 -0.57 14.92 15.23
C ASP A 107 -0.85 13.79 16.25
N ALA A 108 -1.73 12.86 15.89
CA ALA A 108 -2.20 11.81 16.79
C ALA A 108 -1.37 10.51 16.75
N PHE A 109 -0.74 10.19 15.61
CA PHE A 109 -0.11 8.90 15.36
C PHE A 109 1.40 9.02 15.15
N ASP A 110 2.14 8.03 15.68
CA ASP A 110 3.58 7.91 15.44
C ASP A 110 3.86 7.41 14.01
N ALA A 111 2.91 6.62 13.44
CA ALA A 111 2.95 6.21 12.06
C ALA A 111 1.55 6.08 11.45
N VAL A 112 1.46 6.36 10.14
CA VAL A 112 0.30 6.09 9.29
C VAL A 112 0.71 5.11 8.19
N LEU A 113 -0.05 4.02 8.06
CA LEU A 113 0.12 3.00 7.03
C LEU A 113 -1.04 3.14 6.02
N ALA A 114 -0.78 3.67 4.84
CA ALA A 114 -1.73 3.79 3.73
C ALA A 114 -1.36 2.77 2.64
N LEU A 115 -1.52 1.48 2.95
CA LEU A 115 -0.99 0.38 2.13
C LEU A 115 -1.96 -0.11 1.02
N GLY A 116 -3.17 0.44 0.95
CA GLY A 116 -4.20 0.08 -0.02
C GLY A 116 -4.84 1.23 -0.78
N PRO A 117 -5.09 2.39 -0.15
CA PRO A 117 -5.99 3.39 -0.73
C PRO A 117 -5.54 4.00 -2.05
N MET A 118 -4.22 4.23 -2.26
CA MET A 118 -3.74 5.05 -3.37
C MET A 118 -4.10 4.49 -4.74
N TYR A 119 -4.13 3.18 -4.89
CA TYR A 119 -4.49 2.55 -6.17
C TYR A 119 -6.01 2.36 -6.37
N HIS A 120 -6.83 2.86 -5.45
CA HIS A 120 -8.29 2.98 -5.56
C HIS A 120 -8.79 4.42 -5.61
N LEU A 121 -7.86 5.37 -5.70
CA LEU A 121 -8.15 6.78 -5.92
C LEU A 121 -7.74 7.13 -7.36
N TYR A 122 -8.62 7.79 -8.11
CA TYR A 122 -8.44 7.98 -9.55
C TYR A 122 -8.26 9.45 -9.94
N ALA A 123 -8.56 10.37 -9.05
CA ALA A 123 -8.47 11.79 -9.30
C ALA A 123 -7.30 12.42 -8.50
N PRO A 124 -6.51 13.32 -9.11
CA PRO A 124 -5.42 14.00 -8.42
C PRO A 124 -5.84 14.70 -7.12
N GLY A 125 -7.05 15.25 -7.09
CA GLY A 125 -7.62 15.85 -5.88
C GLY A 125 -7.84 14.85 -4.74
N ASP A 126 -8.14 13.58 -5.05
CA ASP A 126 -8.35 12.54 -4.04
C ASP A 126 -7.01 12.04 -3.50
N TRP A 127 -6.01 11.85 -4.36
CA TRP A 127 -4.65 11.49 -3.93
C TRP A 127 -4.08 12.53 -2.97
N ASN A 128 -4.18 13.81 -3.36
CA ASN A 128 -3.71 14.90 -2.51
C ASN A 128 -4.45 14.93 -1.17
N ARG A 129 -5.78 14.79 -1.16
CA ARG A 129 -6.55 14.76 0.10
C ARG A 129 -6.12 13.59 1.00
N ALA A 130 -5.95 12.39 0.44
CA ALA A 130 -5.54 11.23 1.22
C ALA A 130 -4.14 11.40 1.81
N LEU A 131 -3.19 11.95 1.05
CA LEU A 131 -1.85 12.26 1.54
C LEU A 131 -1.87 13.38 2.58
N ASP A 132 -2.64 14.45 2.35
CA ASP A 132 -2.76 15.57 3.29
C ASP A 132 -3.38 15.12 4.61
N GLU A 133 -4.40 14.27 4.58
CA GLU A 133 -4.99 13.67 5.77
C GLU A 133 -4.01 12.75 6.50
N ALA A 134 -3.28 11.89 5.78
CA ALA A 134 -2.24 11.05 6.38
C ALA A 134 -1.14 11.90 7.05
N ILE A 135 -0.71 12.98 6.38
CA ILE A 135 0.27 13.92 6.94
C ILE A 135 -0.29 14.66 8.15
N ARG A 136 -1.55 15.13 8.08
CA ARG A 136 -2.20 15.87 9.16
C ARG A 136 -2.24 15.06 10.45
N VAL A 137 -2.71 13.81 10.39
CA VAL A 137 -2.87 12.97 11.59
C VAL A 137 -1.58 12.36 12.10
N THR A 138 -0.50 12.38 11.31
CA THR A 138 0.84 11.94 11.73
C THR A 138 1.50 13.01 12.59
N LYS A 139 2.12 12.63 13.70
CA LYS A 139 2.91 13.53 14.56
C LYS A 139 4.11 14.13 13.82
N PRO A 140 4.58 15.33 14.20
CA PRO A 140 5.90 15.80 13.78
C PRO A 140 6.98 14.75 14.07
N GLY A 141 7.84 14.47 13.08
CA GLY A 141 8.83 13.39 13.15
C GLY A 141 8.29 11.98 12.95
N GLY A 142 6.96 11.80 12.89
CA GLY A 142 6.31 10.52 12.62
C GLY A 142 6.45 10.06 11.16
N LEU A 143 6.04 8.84 10.88
CA LEU A 143 6.27 8.16 9.61
C LEU A 143 4.97 7.95 8.84
N ILE A 144 5.05 8.02 7.52
CA ILE A 144 3.95 7.72 6.61
C ILE A 144 4.45 6.68 5.62
N PHE A 145 3.78 5.54 5.58
CA PHE A 145 4.02 4.44 4.65
C PHE A 145 2.89 4.45 3.62
N THR A 146 3.24 4.60 2.35
CA THR A 146 2.24 4.67 1.28
C THR A 146 2.58 3.64 0.21
N ALA A 147 1.67 2.69 -0.02
CA ALA A 147 1.84 1.73 -1.10
C ALA A 147 1.13 2.20 -2.38
N PHE A 148 1.73 1.88 -3.52
CA PHE A 148 1.17 2.11 -4.83
C PHE A 148 1.50 0.98 -5.79
N LEU A 149 0.75 0.90 -6.89
CA LEU A 149 0.96 -0.08 -7.95
C LEU A 149 1.73 0.54 -9.11
N SER A 150 2.68 -0.21 -9.66
CA SER A 150 3.33 0.15 -10.92
C SER A 150 2.38 -0.08 -12.10
N VAL A 151 2.13 0.95 -12.91
CA VAL A 151 1.35 0.83 -14.15
C VAL A 151 1.98 -0.18 -15.12
N TYR A 152 3.30 -0.28 -15.14
CA TYR A 152 4.02 -1.23 -15.99
C TYR A 152 3.75 -2.67 -15.55
N ALA A 153 3.74 -2.93 -14.26
CA ALA A 153 3.40 -4.26 -13.75
C ALA A 153 1.93 -4.63 -14.02
N ILE A 154 1.00 -3.68 -13.89
CA ILE A 154 -0.40 -3.89 -14.30
C ILE A 154 -0.45 -4.31 -15.76
N LEU A 155 0.24 -3.59 -16.66
CA LEU A 155 0.28 -3.91 -18.08
C LEU A 155 0.84 -5.32 -18.34
N TYR A 156 1.96 -5.65 -17.70
CA TYR A 156 2.61 -6.95 -17.93
C TYR A 156 1.84 -8.11 -17.31
N THR A 157 1.27 -7.95 -16.13
CA THR A 157 0.55 -9.03 -15.45
C THR A 157 -0.81 -9.32 -16.07
N ASN A 158 -1.51 -8.30 -16.55
CA ASN A 158 -2.90 -8.46 -16.99
C ASN A 158 -3.04 -8.57 -18.50
N TYR A 159 -2.09 -8.04 -19.29
CA TYR A 159 -2.28 -7.89 -20.74
C TYR A 159 -1.17 -8.51 -21.59
N LEU A 160 0.00 -8.89 -21.02
CA LEU A 160 1.12 -9.41 -21.84
C LEU A 160 0.82 -10.74 -22.50
N SER A 161 -0.02 -11.59 -21.88
CA SER A 161 -0.44 -12.89 -22.43
C SER A 161 -1.54 -12.79 -23.48
N GLY A 162 -2.10 -11.62 -23.70
CA GLY A 162 -3.17 -11.31 -24.65
C GLY A 162 -3.71 -9.89 -24.41
N ASN A 163 -4.37 -9.31 -25.39
CA ASN A 163 -5.00 -7.98 -25.29
C ASN A 163 -4.04 -6.81 -24.99
N PHE A 164 -2.75 -6.93 -25.34
CA PHE A 164 -1.74 -5.92 -25.02
C PHE A 164 -2.08 -4.52 -25.56
N ARG A 165 -2.68 -4.45 -26.77
CA ARG A 165 -3.15 -3.17 -27.35
C ARG A 165 -4.25 -2.52 -26.53
N GLU A 166 -5.16 -3.33 -25.98
CA GLU A 166 -6.23 -2.89 -25.09
C GLU A 166 -5.65 -2.35 -23.79
N GLY A 167 -4.73 -3.11 -23.17
CA GLY A 167 -4.01 -2.68 -21.99
C GLY A 167 -3.24 -1.37 -22.17
N LEU A 168 -2.60 -1.17 -23.33
CA LEU A 168 -1.97 0.10 -23.65
C LEU A 168 -3.00 1.24 -23.73
N ALA A 169 -4.10 1.05 -24.44
CA ALA A 169 -5.12 2.07 -24.60
C ALA A 169 -5.84 2.42 -23.30
N GLU A 170 -5.97 1.46 -22.39
CA GLU A 170 -6.56 1.68 -21.07
C GLU A 170 -5.63 2.43 -20.12
N ASN A 171 -4.35 2.09 -20.09
CA ASN A 171 -3.41 2.58 -19.07
C ASN A 171 -2.55 3.75 -19.52
N PHE A 172 -2.50 4.04 -20.84
CA PHE A 172 -1.66 5.11 -21.39
C PHE A 172 -2.41 5.93 -22.43
N ASP A 173 -2.04 7.20 -22.56
CA ASP A 173 -2.47 8.05 -23.66
C ASP A 173 -1.58 7.87 -24.91
N GLY A 174 -1.84 8.68 -25.96
CA GLY A 174 -1.09 8.61 -27.21
C GLY A 174 0.39 8.98 -27.12
N ASP A 175 0.81 9.63 -26.04
CA ASP A 175 2.19 10.00 -25.72
C ASP A 175 2.82 9.06 -24.65
N PHE A 176 2.16 7.94 -24.37
CA PHE A 176 2.53 6.98 -23.33
C PHE A 176 2.60 7.56 -21.90
N ARG A 177 1.79 8.59 -21.60
CA ARG A 177 1.59 9.06 -20.24
C ARG A 177 0.52 8.22 -19.56
N VAL A 178 0.69 7.99 -18.27
CA VAL A 178 -0.26 7.18 -17.46
C VAL A 178 -1.64 7.83 -17.45
N ARG A 179 -2.67 7.02 -17.62
CA ARG A 179 -4.07 7.41 -17.54
C ARG A 179 -4.67 6.94 -16.24
N HIS A 180 -5.49 7.80 -15.63
CA HIS A 180 -6.29 7.48 -14.45
C HIS A 180 -7.76 7.84 -14.74
N PHE A 181 -8.67 6.94 -14.44
CA PHE A 181 -10.11 7.15 -14.67
C PHE A 181 -10.94 6.34 -13.66
N GLU A 182 -12.17 6.81 -13.40
CA GLU A 182 -13.01 6.29 -12.30
C GLU A 182 -13.42 4.82 -12.46
N GLU A 183 -13.47 4.30 -13.68
CA GLU A 183 -13.87 2.91 -13.94
C GLU A 183 -12.75 1.90 -13.73
N GLN A 184 -11.52 2.35 -13.53
CA GLN A 184 -10.42 1.43 -13.20
C GLN A 184 -10.66 0.80 -11.83
N GLY A 185 -10.53 -0.52 -11.76
CA GLY A 185 -10.55 -1.23 -10.49
C GLY A 185 -9.30 -0.94 -9.65
N PHE A 186 -8.15 -0.91 -10.33
CA PHE A 186 -6.85 -0.55 -9.77
C PHE A 186 -6.15 0.41 -10.70
N THR A 187 -5.73 1.56 -10.19
CA THR A 187 -4.89 2.47 -10.94
C THR A 187 -3.41 2.26 -10.62
N GLY A 188 -2.57 2.27 -11.65
CA GLY A 188 -1.12 2.22 -11.50
C GLY A 188 -0.51 3.60 -11.69
N PHE A 189 0.71 3.76 -11.20
CA PHE A 189 1.50 4.99 -11.31
C PHE A 189 2.82 4.69 -12.03
N ASP A 190 3.35 5.68 -12.73
CA ASP A 190 4.77 5.80 -12.92
C ASP A 190 5.43 6.20 -11.60
N ILE A 191 6.67 5.74 -11.36
CA ILE A 191 7.37 6.04 -10.10
C ILE A 191 7.55 7.54 -9.91
N SER A 192 7.96 8.24 -10.98
CA SER A 192 8.21 9.69 -10.94
C SER A 192 6.92 10.48 -10.70
N GLU A 193 5.81 10.04 -11.27
CA GLU A 193 4.50 10.60 -11.03
C GLU A 193 4.09 10.45 -9.57
N PHE A 194 4.30 9.26 -8.98
CA PHE A 194 3.97 9.04 -7.59
C PHE A 194 4.86 9.85 -6.65
N GLU A 195 6.16 9.89 -6.88
CA GLU A 195 7.11 10.72 -6.12
C GLU A 195 6.69 12.20 -6.14
N ALA A 196 6.24 12.72 -7.30
CA ALA A 196 5.81 14.10 -7.46
C ALA A 196 4.56 14.48 -6.63
N LEU A 197 3.75 13.50 -6.16
CA LEU A 197 2.63 13.77 -5.25
C LEU A 197 3.08 14.34 -3.90
N PHE A 198 4.34 14.15 -3.54
CA PHE A 198 4.93 14.63 -2.28
C PHE A 198 5.63 15.99 -2.43
N ASP A 199 5.73 16.52 -3.65
CA ASP A 199 6.34 17.83 -3.90
C ASP A 199 5.60 18.94 -3.13
N GLY A 200 6.37 19.75 -2.40
CA GLY A 200 5.83 20.84 -1.60
C GLY A 200 5.09 20.41 -0.32
N LYS A 201 4.95 19.12 -0.04
CA LYS A 201 4.39 18.63 1.23
C LYS A 201 5.45 18.65 2.34
N PRO A 202 5.05 18.84 3.62
CA PRO A 202 5.98 18.95 4.75
C PRO A 202 6.51 17.58 5.18
N VAL A 203 7.08 16.85 4.25
CA VAL A 203 7.64 15.50 4.46
C VAL A 203 9.03 15.37 3.84
N ARG A 204 9.79 14.40 4.30
CA ARG A 204 11.08 14.00 3.72
C ARG A 204 11.05 12.51 3.44
N GLU A 205 11.38 12.10 2.23
CA GLU A 205 11.53 10.70 1.87
C GLU A 205 12.58 10.00 2.73
N ILE A 206 12.29 8.79 3.14
CA ILE A 206 13.17 7.88 3.88
C ILE A 206 13.58 6.71 3.00
N ALA A 207 12.62 6.12 2.27
CA ALA A 207 12.87 5.00 1.39
C ALA A 207 11.78 4.90 0.31
N LEU A 208 12.17 4.40 -0.85
CA LEU A 208 11.29 3.86 -1.86
C LEU A 208 11.74 2.43 -2.17
N ALA A 209 10.88 1.45 -1.91
CA ALA A 209 11.21 0.04 -2.01
C ALA A 209 10.15 -0.74 -2.81
N GLY A 210 10.60 -1.69 -3.60
CA GLY A 210 9.70 -2.67 -4.18
C GLY A 210 9.40 -3.78 -3.17
N THR A 211 8.16 -4.28 -3.13
CA THR A 211 7.77 -5.23 -2.07
C THR A 211 7.55 -6.66 -2.54
N ASP A 212 7.25 -6.91 -3.82
CA ASP A 212 6.85 -8.23 -4.33
C ASP A 212 7.71 -8.80 -5.47
N SER A 213 8.61 -7.97 -6.02
CA SER A 213 9.61 -8.36 -7.03
C SER A 213 9.01 -9.04 -8.28
N VAL A 214 9.86 -9.64 -9.09
CA VAL A 214 9.49 -10.42 -10.29
C VAL A 214 8.58 -11.62 -9.99
N LEU A 215 8.39 -11.99 -8.73
CA LEU A 215 7.51 -13.09 -8.34
C LEU A 215 6.06 -12.86 -8.78
N VAL A 216 5.64 -11.62 -8.93
CA VAL A 216 4.31 -11.27 -9.45
C VAL A 216 4.11 -11.75 -10.90
N LEU A 217 5.17 -11.73 -11.71
CA LEU A 217 5.16 -12.25 -13.08
C LEU A 217 5.44 -13.76 -13.10
N ALA A 218 6.40 -14.22 -12.32
CA ALA A 218 6.82 -15.62 -12.29
C ALA A 218 5.67 -16.56 -11.91
N LYS A 219 4.77 -16.15 -11.00
CA LYS A 219 3.59 -16.96 -10.63
C LYS A 219 2.64 -17.28 -11.79
N GLN A 220 2.71 -16.52 -12.90
CA GLN A 220 1.90 -16.76 -14.09
C GLN A 220 2.53 -17.79 -15.04
N MET A 221 3.79 -18.16 -14.82
CA MET A 221 4.48 -19.16 -15.64
C MET A 221 4.01 -20.55 -15.26
N ASN A 222 3.65 -21.37 -16.27
CA ASN A 222 3.27 -22.75 -16.06
C ASN A 222 4.38 -23.53 -15.35
N GLY A 223 4.02 -24.21 -14.25
CA GLY A 223 4.98 -25.02 -13.48
C GLY A 223 5.91 -24.21 -12.57
N PHE A 224 5.73 -22.88 -12.45
CA PHE A 224 6.53 -22.11 -11.51
C PHE A 224 6.26 -22.57 -10.07
N SER A 225 7.32 -22.93 -9.39
CA SER A 225 7.32 -23.27 -7.97
C SER A 225 8.60 -22.74 -7.35
N LEU A 226 8.49 -22.18 -6.16
CA LEU A 226 9.62 -21.71 -5.36
C LEU A 226 9.53 -22.39 -3.99
N PRO A 227 10.24 -23.53 -3.78
CA PRO A 227 10.29 -24.24 -2.50
C PRO A 227 10.76 -23.34 -1.36
N ASP A 228 10.51 -23.74 -0.11
CA ASP A 228 10.79 -22.90 1.07
C ASP A 228 12.24 -22.45 1.15
N GLU A 229 13.19 -23.37 0.95
CA GLU A 229 14.63 -23.05 1.00
C GLU A 229 15.05 -22.02 -0.08
N GLU A 230 14.56 -22.18 -1.30
CA GLU A 230 14.81 -21.23 -2.39
C GLU A 230 14.11 -19.90 -2.14
N PHE A 231 12.90 -19.93 -1.56
CA PHE A 231 12.19 -18.72 -1.19
C PHE A 231 12.92 -17.95 -0.09
N GLU A 232 13.45 -18.60 0.93
CA GLU A 232 14.27 -17.97 1.96
C GLU A 232 15.52 -17.30 1.38
N ALA A 233 16.19 -17.97 0.44
CA ALA A 233 17.32 -17.38 -0.27
C ALA A 233 16.89 -16.15 -1.09
N PHE A 234 15.74 -16.24 -1.78
CA PHE A 234 15.16 -15.13 -2.53
C PHE A 234 14.78 -13.96 -1.64
N VAL A 235 14.18 -14.20 -0.48
CA VAL A 235 13.85 -13.15 0.51
C VAL A 235 15.11 -12.39 0.92
N ARG A 236 16.20 -13.09 1.27
CA ARG A 236 17.48 -12.43 1.63
C ARG A 236 18.03 -11.55 0.50
N TYR A 237 18.01 -12.05 -0.73
CA TYR A 237 18.41 -11.30 -1.92
C TYR A 237 17.51 -10.08 -2.11
N HIS A 238 16.20 -10.27 -2.10
CA HIS A 238 15.22 -9.20 -2.28
C HIS A 238 15.38 -8.09 -1.25
N LEU A 239 15.48 -8.43 0.04
CA LEU A 239 15.63 -7.45 1.11
C LEU A 239 16.96 -6.65 1.03
N HIS A 240 17.93 -7.12 0.26
CA HIS A 240 19.15 -6.38 -0.04
C HIS A 240 19.02 -5.48 -1.28
N THR A 241 18.10 -5.81 -2.19
CA THR A 241 18.01 -5.18 -3.52
C THR A 241 16.74 -4.36 -3.74
N CYS A 242 15.79 -4.41 -2.82
CA CYS A 242 14.45 -3.83 -2.99
C CYS A 242 14.42 -2.29 -3.12
N GLU A 243 15.49 -1.59 -2.73
CA GLU A 243 15.66 -0.14 -2.90
C GLU A 243 16.51 0.24 -4.12
N ILE A 244 17.07 -0.74 -4.85
CA ILE A 244 17.87 -0.46 -6.05
C ILE A 244 16.94 0.09 -7.13
N ARG A 245 17.15 1.37 -7.52
CA ARG A 245 16.22 2.10 -8.41
C ARG A 245 16.02 1.40 -9.76
N GLU A 246 17.07 0.77 -10.30
CA GLU A 246 17.04 0.03 -11.56
C GLU A 246 16.16 -1.22 -11.48
N LEU A 247 15.89 -1.73 -10.28
CA LEU A 247 15.05 -2.90 -10.05
C LEU A 247 13.61 -2.55 -9.67
N LEU A 248 13.31 -1.31 -9.28
CA LEU A 248 11.96 -0.90 -8.86
C LEU A 248 10.91 -1.18 -9.94
N GLY A 249 11.25 -1.00 -11.21
CA GLY A 249 10.35 -1.29 -12.34
C GLY A 249 9.94 -2.76 -12.48
N SER A 250 10.58 -3.68 -11.77
CA SER A 250 10.24 -5.11 -11.76
C SER A 250 9.19 -5.50 -10.71
N HIS A 251 8.76 -4.54 -9.90
CA HIS A 251 7.79 -4.74 -8.83
C HIS A 251 6.39 -4.31 -9.25
N SER A 252 5.38 -5.02 -8.75
CA SER A 252 3.98 -4.58 -8.85
C SER A 252 3.62 -3.62 -7.73
N HIS A 253 3.96 -3.97 -6.50
CA HIS A 253 3.74 -3.13 -5.34
C HIS A 253 5.04 -2.43 -4.93
N LEU A 254 4.94 -1.11 -4.77
CA LEU A 254 6.02 -0.27 -4.27
C LEU A 254 5.56 0.39 -2.97
N LEU A 255 6.51 0.57 -2.06
CA LEU A 255 6.31 1.17 -0.76
C LEU A 255 7.16 2.44 -0.67
N HIS A 256 6.50 3.59 -0.60
CA HIS A 256 7.12 4.88 -0.33
C HIS A 256 6.99 5.20 1.16
N ILE A 257 8.09 5.55 1.79
CA ILE A 257 8.15 5.87 3.22
C ILE A 257 8.71 7.28 3.37
N CYS A 258 7.95 8.13 4.05
CA CYS A 258 8.41 9.47 4.36
C CYS A 258 8.22 9.81 5.84
N ARG A 259 8.94 10.83 6.29
CA ARG A 259 8.88 11.38 7.65
C ARG A 259 8.27 12.78 7.61
N LYS A 260 7.23 13.01 8.41
CA LYS A 260 6.68 14.36 8.61
C LYS A 260 7.74 15.27 9.22
N GLN A 261 7.96 16.41 8.58
CA GLN A 261 8.89 17.42 9.06
C GLN A 261 8.29 18.22 10.22
N ASP A 262 9.12 18.58 11.18
CA ASP A 262 8.70 19.53 12.19
C ASP A 262 8.46 20.89 11.52
N GLY A 263 7.32 21.52 11.78
CA GLY A 263 6.98 22.85 11.22
C GLY A 263 7.93 23.99 11.63
N ARG A 264 9.13 23.66 12.09
CA ARG A 264 10.22 24.57 12.47
C ARG A 264 11.36 24.52 11.46
N THR A 265 11.08 24.57 10.17
CA THR A 265 12.15 24.68 9.18
C THR A 265 12.24 26.09 8.63
N ASN A 266 13.34 26.72 9.01
CA ASN A 266 14.01 27.90 8.44
C ASN A 266 13.22 29.22 8.45
N ARG A 267 13.38 29.96 9.53
CA ARG A 267 13.61 31.40 9.43
C ARG A 267 15.12 31.68 9.33
#